data_01ad874cc9559e79a496c989cd793838
#
_entry.id   01ad874cc9559e79a496c989cd793838
#
_cell.length_a   1.000
_cell.length_b   1.000
_cell.length_c   1.000
_cell.angle_alpha   90.00
_cell.angle_beta   90.00
_cell.angle_gamma   90.00
#
_symmetry.space_group_name_H-M   'P 1'
#
loop_
_entity.id
_entity.type
_entity.pdbx_description
1 polymer ?
#
loop_
_entity_poly.entity_id
_entity_poly.type
_entity_poly.pdbx_seq_one_letter_code
_entity_poly.pdbx_strand_id
1 'polypeptide(L)'
;MAKLDANSEFEKGRALSVPVVKVPRSVKEWLCIDRAYENGNFKIEPMTGEAIYDQSYVFEDINYVNKDTSKKDSTLLEIMTLLKSLDGPFKITLANEQRDLDSFVNEIFNPINGQEYPVVEKGIGKWINQKIDEGTRDIRKTMILTVTCRAHTLEEAEAYFATIDTTLSNIFRNLRSRIYKMSAEERMVLLSRMLRAGEECLPPARISPDDSGWKNQI
;
A
#
# COMPACT_ATOMS: atom_id res chain seq x y z
N MET A 1 25.13 -38.92 -56.35
CA MET A 1 24.72 -39.09 -54.91
C MET A 1 25.36 -37.99 -54.11
N ALA A 2 24.63 -36.90 -53.85
CA ALA A 2 25.08 -35.81 -53.03
C ALA A 2 24.56 -36.09 -51.60
N LYS A 3 25.48 -36.29 -50.66
CA LYS A 3 25.15 -36.34 -49.24
C LYS A 3 24.76 -34.95 -48.80
N LEU A 4 23.53 -34.75 -48.46
CA LEU A 4 23.03 -33.56 -47.74
C LEU A 4 23.59 -33.61 -46.32
N ASP A 5 24.54 -32.72 -46.02
CA ASP A 5 25.01 -32.46 -44.66
C ASP A 5 23.93 -31.73 -43.89
N ALA A 6 23.05 -32.51 -43.28
CA ALA A 6 21.97 -31.99 -42.44
C ALA A 6 22.44 -31.35 -41.12
N ASN A 7 23.75 -31.36 -40.82
CA ASN A 7 24.31 -30.87 -39.59
C ASN A 7 24.83 -29.40 -39.65
N SER A 8 24.96 -28.82 -40.85
CA SER A 8 25.52 -27.47 -40.96
C SER A 8 24.51 -26.32 -40.77
N GLU A 9 23.22 -26.61 -40.79
CA GLU A 9 22.18 -25.58 -40.56
C GLU A 9 21.72 -25.47 -39.09
N PHE A 10 22.01 -26.50 -38.29
CA PHE A 10 21.67 -26.44 -36.86
C PHE A 10 22.66 -25.63 -36.03
N GLU A 11 23.88 -25.42 -36.46
CA GLU A 11 24.89 -24.61 -35.74
C GLU A 11 24.78 -23.11 -36.00
N LYS A 12 23.92 -22.66 -36.92
CA LYS A 12 23.54 -21.26 -37.07
C LYS A 12 22.27 -20.89 -36.29
N GLY A 13 21.95 -21.68 -35.28
CA GLY A 13 20.96 -21.31 -34.33
C GLY A 13 21.39 -19.95 -33.68
N ARG A 14 20.69 -18.86 -34.02
CA ARG A 14 20.72 -17.65 -33.24
C ARG A 14 20.67 -18.06 -31.78
N ALA A 15 21.75 -17.84 -31.05
CA ALA A 15 21.71 -17.89 -29.60
C ALA A 15 20.56 -16.98 -29.20
N LEU A 16 19.43 -17.55 -28.85
CA LEU A 16 18.36 -16.83 -28.22
C LEU A 16 19.04 -16.24 -26.99
N SER A 17 19.34 -14.94 -27.03
CA SER A 17 19.77 -14.20 -25.86
C SER A 17 18.57 -14.27 -24.91
N VAL A 18 18.55 -15.30 -24.08
CA VAL A 18 17.63 -15.37 -22.96
C VAL A 18 17.91 -14.09 -22.17
N PRO A 19 16.95 -13.18 -22.04
CA PRO A 19 17.18 -11.98 -21.27
C PRO A 19 17.62 -12.44 -19.88
N VAL A 20 18.86 -12.10 -19.51
CA VAL A 20 19.37 -12.41 -18.17
C VAL A 20 18.53 -11.57 -17.23
N VAL A 21 17.49 -12.17 -16.66
CA VAL A 21 16.70 -11.54 -15.62
C VAL A 21 17.63 -11.34 -14.44
N LYS A 22 18.00 -10.09 -14.19
CA LYS A 22 18.83 -9.73 -13.05
C LYS A 22 18.03 -10.02 -11.78
N VAL A 23 18.40 -11.09 -11.07
CA VAL A 23 17.76 -11.44 -9.80
C VAL A 23 18.20 -10.42 -8.76
N PRO A 24 17.27 -9.70 -8.10
CA PRO A 24 17.61 -8.76 -7.04
C PRO A 24 18.39 -9.46 -5.91
N ARG A 25 19.49 -8.87 -5.48
CA ARG A 25 20.35 -9.42 -4.42
C ARG A 25 19.98 -8.89 -3.04
N SER A 26 19.17 -7.85 -2.99
CA SER A 26 18.74 -7.19 -1.74
C SER A 26 17.30 -6.73 -1.87
N VAL A 27 16.65 -6.47 -0.73
CA VAL A 27 15.31 -5.86 -0.67
C VAL A 27 15.30 -4.51 -1.40
N LYS A 28 16.38 -3.74 -1.31
CA LYS A 28 16.53 -2.45 -2.01
C LYS A 28 16.47 -2.58 -3.53
N GLU A 29 17.11 -3.62 -4.08
CA GLU A 29 17.06 -3.89 -5.51
C GLU A 29 15.70 -4.47 -5.94
N TRP A 30 15.03 -5.15 -5.00
CA TRP A 30 13.69 -5.71 -5.25
C TRP A 30 12.61 -4.63 -5.22
N LEU A 31 12.77 -3.62 -4.35
CA LEU A 31 11.91 -2.45 -4.34
C LEU A 31 12.27 -1.53 -5.52
N CYS A 32 11.49 -1.62 -6.58
CA CYS A 32 11.66 -0.80 -7.78
C CYS A 32 11.33 0.69 -7.57
N ILE A 33 11.36 1.19 -6.33
CA ILE A 33 11.07 2.59 -6.00
C ILE A 33 12.35 3.40 -6.14
N ASP A 34 12.37 4.39 -7.03
CA ASP A 34 13.50 5.31 -7.23
C ASP A 34 13.49 6.41 -6.17
N ARG A 35 12.39 7.13 -6.07
CA ARG A 35 12.22 8.26 -5.14
C ARG A 35 10.88 8.26 -4.44
N ALA A 36 10.88 8.73 -3.19
CA ALA A 36 9.68 9.02 -2.41
C ALA A 36 9.58 10.54 -2.23
N TYR A 37 8.41 11.11 -2.49
CA TYR A 37 8.14 12.53 -2.35
C TYR A 37 7.26 12.79 -1.13
N GLU A 38 7.43 13.93 -0.46
CA GLU A 38 6.68 14.30 0.76
C GLU A 38 5.16 14.23 0.58
N ASN A 39 4.67 14.56 -0.63
CA ASN A 39 3.26 14.49 -0.98
C ASN A 39 2.69 13.06 -1.06
N GLY A 40 3.51 12.04 -0.81
CA GLY A 40 3.13 10.64 -0.85
C GLY A 40 3.26 9.97 -2.22
N ASN A 41 3.69 10.68 -3.25
CA ASN A 41 3.96 10.08 -4.56
C ASN A 41 5.30 9.32 -4.51
N PHE A 42 5.32 8.13 -5.10
CA PHE A 42 6.56 7.39 -5.31
C PHE A 42 6.84 7.30 -6.80
N LYS A 43 8.11 7.52 -7.15
CA LYS A 43 8.61 7.29 -8.50
C LYS A 43 9.17 5.86 -8.55
N ILE A 44 8.66 5.09 -9.49
CA ILE A 44 9.09 3.70 -9.71
C ILE A 44 10.10 3.70 -10.84
N GLU A 45 11.20 2.97 -10.69
CA GLU A 45 12.17 2.79 -11.79
C GLU A 45 11.50 2.06 -12.95
N PRO A 46 11.38 2.69 -14.13
CA PRO A 46 10.85 2.02 -15.29
C PRO A 46 11.87 1.02 -15.83
N MET A 47 11.40 -0.16 -16.23
CA MET A 47 12.24 -1.07 -17.01
C MET A 47 12.58 -0.48 -18.40
N THR A 48 11.78 0.47 -18.90
CA THR A 48 11.95 1.14 -20.20
C THR A 48 11.25 2.50 -20.24
N GLY A 49 12.00 3.55 -20.45
CA GLY A 49 11.61 4.84 -21.06
C GLY A 49 10.91 5.84 -20.15
N GLU A 50 9.61 5.75 -19.96
CA GLU A 50 8.82 6.76 -19.24
C GLU A 50 8.85 6.53 -17.74
N ALA A 51 8.88 7.62 -16.95
CA ALA A 51 8.80 7.52 -15.50
C ALA A 51 7.40 7.07 -15.09
N ILE A 52 7.35 6.16 -14.12
CA ILE A 52 6.11 5.66 -13.52
C ILE A 52 6.01 6.26 -12.13
N TYR A 53 4.84 6.84 -11.84
CA TYR A 53 4.52 7.37 -10.52
C TYR A 53 3.33 6.62 -9.95
N ASP A 54 3.33 6.40 -8.64
CA ASP A 54 2.19 5.84 -7.95
C ASP A 54 1.82 6.65 -6.70
N GLN A 55 0.53 6.61 -6.36
CA GLN A 55 -0.04 7.18 -5.16
C GLN A 55 -0.94 6.16 -4.49
N SER A 56 -0.83 6.07 -3.16
CA SER A 56 -1.65 5.16 -2.35
C SER A 56 -2.67 5.90 -1.51
N TYR A 57 -3.83 5.30 -1.38
CA TYR A 57 -4.97 5.79 -0.61
C TYR A 57 -5.44 4.71 0.34
N VAL A 58 -5.71 5.07 1.57
CA VAL A 58 -6.40 4.18 2.51
C VAL A 58 -7.89 4.46 2.45
N PHE A 59 -8.69 3.42 2.42
CA PHE A 59 -10.14 3.56 2.45
C PHE A 59 -10.77 2.64 3.49
N GLU A 60 -11.92 3.08 3.99
CA GLU A 60 -12.71 2.33 4.96
C GLU A 60 -13.63 1.33 4.24
N ASP A 61 -14.12 0.36 4.99
CA ASP A 61 -15.03 -0.67 4.46
C ASP A 61 -16.32 -0.04 3.89
N ILE A 62 -16.76 -0.61 2.79
CA ILE A 62 -18.00 -0.24 2.15
C ILE A 62 -19.09 -1.17 2.69
N ASN A 63 -19.96 -0.62 3.55
CA ASN A 63 -21.05 -1.39 4.12
C ASN A 63 -22.01 -1.85 3.02
N TYR A 64 -21.85 -3.11 2.62
CA TYR A 64 -22.67 -3.73 1.57
C TYR A 64 -23.69 -4.72 2.14
N VAL A 65 -23.32 -5.45 3.19
CA VAL A 65 -24.06 -6.63 3.68
C VAL A 65 -25.46 -6.27 4.20
N ASN A 66 -25.54 -5.16 4.93
CA ASN A 66 -26.77 -4.74 5.63
C ASN A 66 -27.70 -3.84 4.78
N LYS A 67 -27.48 -3.77 3.46
CA LYS A 67 -28.28 -2.95 2.55
C LYS A 67 -29.41 -3.76 1.91
N ASP A 68 -30.52 -3.07 1.60
CA ASP A 68 -31.58 -3.60 0.76
C ASP A 68 -31.09 -3.87 -0.67
N THR A 69 -31.75 -4.71 -1.43
CA THR A 69 -31.36 -5.12 -2.79
C THR A 69 -31.11 -3.90 -3.70
N SER A 70 -32.02 -2.93 -3.71
CA SER A 70 -31.87 -1.72 -4.55
C SER A 70 -30.67 -0.87 -4.16
N LYS A 71 -30.34 -0.81 -2.87
CA LYS A 71 -29.14 -0.12 -2.37
C LYS A 71 -27.86 -0.90 -2.66
N LYS A 72 -27.93 -2.22 -2.71
CA LYS A 72 -26.83 -3.09 -3.14
C LYS A 72 -26.49 -2.84 -4.60
N ASP A 73 -27.49 -2.80 -5.46
CA ASP A 73 -27.34 -2.52 -6.90
C ASP A 73 -26.73 -1.13 -7.12
N SER A 74 -27.23 -0.11 -6.41
CA SER A 74 -26.67 1.23 -6.45
C SER A 74 -25.21 1.27 -6.00
N THR A 75 -24.86 0.53 -4.94
CA THR A 75 -23.48 0.43 -4.46
C THR A 75 -22.55 -0.23 -5.48
N LEU A 76 -23.03 -1.28 -6.16
CA LEU A 76 -22.29 -1.94 -7.23
C LEU A 76 -22.06 -1.00 -8.42
N LEU A 77 -23.05 -0.21 -8.81
CA LEU A 77 -22.91 0.79 -9.88
C LEU A 77 -21.86 1.85 -9.52
N GLU A 78 -21.85 2.32 -8.26
CA GLU A 78 -20.81 3.26 -7.79
C GLU A 78 -19.41 2.62 -7.82
N ILE A 79 -19.27 1.36 -7.41
CA ILE A 79 -17.99 0.64 -7.50
C ILE A 79 -17.57 0.46 -8.97
N MET A 80 -18.50 0.14 -9.86
CA MET A 80 -18.20 0.06 -11.30
C MET A 80 -17.77 1.42 -11.86
N THR A 81 -18.40 2.50 -11.39
CA THR A 81 -18.01 3.88 -11.76
C THR A 81 -16.62 4.20 -11.26
N LEU A 82 -16.30 3.81 -10.01
CA LEU A 82 -14.95 3.93 -9.47
C LEU A 82 -13.92 3.25 -10.37
N LEU A 83 -14.13 1.97 -10.67
CA LEU A 83 -13.18 1.20 -11.49
C LEU A 83 -13.02 1.76 -12.91
N LYS A 84 -14.10 2.31 -13.49
CA LYS A 84 -14.05 2.96 -14.81
C LYS A 84 -13.39 4.33 -14.79
N SER A 85 -13.41 5.04 -13.66
CA SER A 85 -12.79 6.35 -13.51
C SER A 85 -11.28 6.29 -13.32
N LEU A 86 -10.75 5.11 -12.98
CA LEU A 86 -9.33 4.86 -12.88
C LEU A 86 -8.77 4.56 -14.27
N ASP A 87 -8.22 5.57 -14.92
CA ASP A 87 -7.73 5.51 -16.32
C ASP A 87 -6.35 4.84 -16.45
N GLY A 88 -5.78 4.36 -15.35
CA GLY A 88 -4.46 3.74 -15.28
C GLY A 88 -4.46 2.42 -14.52
N PRO A 89 -3.30 1.76 -14.46
CA PRO A 89 -3.13 0.60 -13.61
C PRO A 89 -3.37 0.93 -12.15
N PHE A 90 -4.11 0.08 -11.46
CA PHE A 90 -4.34 0.21 -10.03
C PHE A 90 -4.18 -1.14 -9.32
N LYS A 91 -3.94 -1.07 -8.02
CA LYS A 91 -3.80 -2.23 -7.14
C LYS A 91 -4.61 -2.01 -5.88
N ILE A 92 -5.38 -3.01 -5.47
CA ILE A 92 -6.04 -3.05 -4.17
C ILE A 92 -5.25 -4.00 -3.28
N THR A 93 -4.78 -3.52 -2.15
CA THR A 93 -4.05 -4.29 -1.16
C THR A 93 -4.87 -4.38 0.12
N LEU A 94 -5.02 -5.59 0.64
CA LEU A 94 -5.60 -5.85 1.96
C LEU A 94 -4.44 -6.19 2.90
N ALA A 95 -4.09 -5.26 3.77
CA ALA A 95 -3.08 -5.47 4.80
C ALA A 95 -3.78 -5.87 6.11
N ASN A 96 -3.41 -7.02 6.65
CA ASN A 96 -3.83 -7.44 7.97
C ASN A 96 -2.73 -7.04 8.95
N GLU A 97 -3.05 -6.12 9.84
CA GLU A 97 -2.13 -5.64 10.87
C GLU A 97 -2.59 -6.14 12.23
N GLN A 98 -1.65 -6.58 13.04
CA GLN A 98 -1.92 -6.84 14.44
C GLN A 98 -2.10 -5.50 15.14
N ARG A 99 -3.22 -5.30 15.84
CA ARG A 99 -3.45 -4.09 16.61
C ARG A 99 -2.47 -4.05 17.77
N ASP A 100 -1.82 -2.92 17.94
CA ASP A 100 -1.04 -2.65 19.15
C ASP A 100 -2.02 -2.41 20.31
N LEU A 101 -2.18 -3.45 21.12
CA LEU A 101 -3.08 -3.40 22.28
C LEU A 101 -2.54 -2.49 23.38
N ASP A 102 -1.22 -2.30 23.47
CA ASP A 102 -0.62 -1.45 24.50
C ASP A 102 -0.92 0.03 24.22
N SER A 103 -0.84 0.46 22.95
CA SER A 103 -1.24 1.81 22.58
C SER A 103 -2.74 2.05 22.78
N PHE A 104 -3.58 1.07 22.47
CA PHE A 104 -5.03 1.12 22.69
C PHE A 104 -5.39 1.21 24.18
N VAL A 105 -4.69 0.43 25.02
CA VAL A 105 -4.84 0.50 26.49
C VAL A 105 -4.48 1.87 27.00
N ASN A 106 -3.34 2.40 26.58
CA ASN A 106 -2.88 3.73 26.97
C ASN A 106 -3.83 4.85 26.48
N GLU A 107 -4.45 4.70 25.33
CA GLU A 107 -5.41 5.65 24.78
C GLU A 107 -6.74 5.66 25.56
N ILE A 108 -7.20 4.49 26.03
CA ILE A 108 -8.41 4.36 26.85
C ILE A 108 -8.16 4.83 28.28
N PHE A 109 -6.97 4.53 28.83
CA PHE A 109 -6.62 4.86 30.20
C PHE A 109 -5.94 6.21 30.37
N ASN A 110 -5.73 6.94 29.28
CA ASN A 110 -5.24 8.31 29.38
C ASN A 110 -6.21 9.12 30.28
N PRO A 111 -5.77 9.61 31.44
CA PRO A 111 -6.68 10.15 32.44
C PRO A 111 -7.43 11.36 31.85
N ILE A 112 -8.72 11.16 31.61
CA ILE A 112 -9.61 12.26 31.23
C ILE A 112 -9.66 13.21 32.44
N ASN A 113 -9.09 14.37 32.32
CA ASN A 113 -8.99 15.40 33.34
C ASN A 113 -8.07 15.07 34.56
N GLY A 114 -7.04 14.26 34.41
CA GLY A 114 -6.07 14.04 35.48
C GLY A 114 -6.58 13.24 36.67
N GLN A 115 -7.73 12.59 36.58
CA GLN A 115 -8.24 11.68 37.60
C GLN A 115 -7.80 10.25 37.29
N GLU A 116 -7.02 9.66 38.18
CA GLU A 116 -6.66 8.24 38.13
C GLU A 116 -7.77 7.40 38.75
N TYR A 117 -8.19 6.37 38.03
CA TYR A 117 -9.16 5.37 38.51
C TYR A 117 -8.49 3.99 38.69
N PRO A 118 -7.67 3.79 39.74
CA PRO A 118 -6.79 2.62 39.86
C PRO A 118 -7.55 1.28 39.96
N VAL A 119 -8.81 1.29 40.39
CA VAL A 119 -9.65 0.07 40.52
C VAL A 119 -10.14 -0.36 39.13
N VAL A 120 -10.54 0.59 38.30
CA VAL A 120 -11.01 0.35 36.93
C VAL A 120 -9.84 -0.07 36.05
N GLU A 121 -8.70 0.60 36.21
CA GLU A 121 -7.46 0.31 35.51
C GLU A 121 -6.98 -1.13 35.77
N LYS A 122 -6.95 -1.58 37.02
CA LYS A 122 -6.63 -2.97 37.37
C LYS A 122 -7.62 -4.00 36.84
N GLY A 123 -8.92 -3.68 36.82
CA GLY A 123 -9.97 -4.57 36.32
C GLY A 123 -9.87 -4.77 34.81
N ILE A 124 -9.73 -3.68 34.07
CA ILE A 124 -9.64 -3.71 32.61
C ILE A 124 -8.29 -4.26 32.16
N GLY A 125 -7.18 -3.92 32.85
CA GLY A 125 -5.86 -4.48 32.57
C GLY A 125 -5.84 -6.01 32.71
N LYS A 126 -6.50 -6.57 33.73
CA LYS A 126 -6.66 -8.01 33.86
C LYS A 126 -7.46 -8.62 32.72
N TRP A 127 -8.57 -8.00 32.33
CA TRP A 127 -9.41 -8.48 31.23
C TRP A 127 -8.67 -8.44 29.89
N ILE A 128 -7.90 -7.38 29.62
CA ILE A 128 -7.09 -7.24 28.41
C ILE A 128 -5.98 -8.31 28.38
N ASN A 129 -5.24 -8.49 29.47
CA ASN A 129 -4.21 -9.51 29.55
C ASN A 129 -4.80 -10.92 29.35
N GLN A 130 -5.97 -11.18 29.92
CA GLN A 130 -6.69 -12.43 29.69
C GLN A 130 -7.06 -12.60 28.20
N LYS A 131 -7.52 -11.55 27.53
CA LYS A 131 -7.83 -11.58 26.08
C LYS A 131 -6.60 -11.76 25.21
N ILE A 132 -5.46 -11.20 25.59
CA ILE A 132 -4.17 -11.43 24.95
C ILE A 132 -3.75 -12.89 25.10
N ASP A 133 -3.85 -13.46 26.31
CA ASP A 133 -3.52 -14.85 26.62
C ASP A 133 -4.46 -15.84 25.89
N GLU A 134 -5.74 -15.50 25.75
CA GLU A 134 -6.73 -16.28 24.98
C GLU A 134 -6.44 -16.24 23.46
N GLY A 135 -5.42 -15.52 23.01
CA GLY A 135 -5.01 -15.44 21.61
C GLY A 135 -6.00 -14.67 20.72
N THR A 136 -6.92 -13.91 21.32
CA THR A 136 -7.83 -13.02 20.59
C THR A 136 -7.06 -11.79 20.12
N ARG A 137 -6.18 -12.01 19.15
CA ARG A 137 -5.45 -10.92 18.49
C ARG A 137 -6.43 -10.19 17.59
N ASP A 138 -6.73 -8.95 17.97
CA ASP A 138 -7.56 -8.09 17.11
C ASP A 138 -6.77 -7.76 15.84
N ILE A 139 -7.21 -8.32 14.72
CA ILE A 139 -6.61 -8.08 13.42
C ILE A 139 -7.32 -6.89 12.80
N ARG A 140 -6.60 -5.79 12.66
CA ARG A 140 -7.06 -4.64 11.89
C ARG A 140 -6.81 -4.87 10.42
N LYS A 141 -7.86 -4.77 9.63
CA LYS A 141 -7.80 -4.82 8.18
C LYS A 141 -7.66 -3.40 7.63
N THR A 142 -6.55 -3.14 6.96
CA THR A 142 -6.31 -1.88 6.26
C THR A 142 -6.46 -2.11 4.76
N MET A 143 -7.35 -1.37 4.12
CA MET A 143 -7.61 -1.46 2.69
C MET A 143 -6.91 -0.29 1.98
N ILE A 144 -6.10 -0.62 0.99
CA ILE A 144 -5.25 0.34 0.30
C ILE A 144 -5.50 0.23 -1.21
N LEU A 145 -5.82 1.36 -1.82
CA LEU A 145 -5.88 1.53 -3.26
C LEU A 145 -4.61 2.25 -3.72
N THR A 146 -3.81 1.63 -4.56
CA THR A 146 -2.66 2.27 -5.19
C THR A 146 -2.97 2.50 -6.65
N VAL A 147 -2.89 3.75 -7.10
CA VAL A 147 -3.10 4.16 -8.49
C VAL A 147 -1.76 4.53 -9.08
N THR A 148 -1.53 4.13 -10.33
CA THR A 148 -0.27 4.32 -11.03
C THR A 148 -0.51 5.13 -12.31
N CYS A 149 0.37 6.09 -12.59
CA CYS A 149 0.37 6.81 -13.85
C CYS A 149 1.76 6.82 -14.50
N ARG A 150 1.79 7.06 -15.80
CA ARG A 150 3.01 7.37 -16.55
C ARG A 150 3.04 8.86 -16.82
N ALA A 151 4.15 9.49 -16.49
CA ALA A 151 4.33 10.91 -16.70
C ALA A 151 5.80 11.23 -16.99
N HIS A 152 6.04 12.29 -17.73
CA HIS A 152 7.40 12.72 -18.01
C HIS A 152 8.00 13.52 -16.85
N THR A 153 7.18 14.25 -16.12
CA THR A 153 7.59 15.07 -14.98
C THR A 153 6.75 14.77 -13.73
N LEU A 154 7.25 15.20 -12.58
CA LEU A 154 6.53 15.09 -11.31
C LEU A 154 5.26 15.95 -11.31
N GLU A 155 5.34 17.15 -11.87
CA GLU A 155 4.21 18.10 -11.93
C GLU A 155 3.05 17.53 -12.75
N GLU A 156 3.34 16.83 -13.84
CA GLU A 156 2.34 16.14 -14.65
C GLU A 156 1.67 15.01 -13.85
N ALA A 157 2.45 14.22 -13.11
CA ALA A 157 1.93 13.19 -12.23
C ALA A 157 1.07 13.77 -11.08
N GLU A 158 1.48 14.88 -10.48
CA GLU A 158 0.73 15.57 -9.43
C GLU A 158 -0.61 16.11 -9.95
N ALA A 159 -0.64 16.69 -11.14
CA ALA A 159 -1.88 17.15 -11.76
C ALA A 159 -2.86 15.98 -12.01
N TYR A 160 -2.33 14.84 -12.48
CA TYR A 160 -3.12 13.62 -12.64
C TYR A 160 -3.69 13.14 -11.29
N PHE A 161 -2.86 13.00 -10.26
CA PHE A 161 -3.31 12.55 -8.95
C PHE A 161 -4.27 13.52 -8.28
N ALA A 162 -4.16 14.83 -8.47
CA ALA A 162 -5.13 15.81 -7.97
C ALA A 162 -6.54 15.59 -8.58
N THR A 163 -6.60 15.19 -9.84
CA THR A 163 -7.87 14.83 -10.50
C THR A 163 -8.43 13.53 -9.92
N ILE A 164 -7.57 12.53 -9.71
CA ILE A 164 -7.94 11.26 -9.06
C ILE A 164 -8.42 11.50 -7.63
N ASP A 165 -7.73 12.32 -6.83
CA ASP A 165 -8.12 12.67 -5.45
C ASP A 165 -9.56 13.19 -5.39
N THR A 166 -9.90 14.12 -6.29
CA THR A 166 -11.23 14.70 -6.37
C THR A 166 -12.28 13.65 -6.75
N THR A 167 -11.96 12.82 -7.74
CA THR A 167 -12.85 11.77 -8.23
C THR A 167 -13.11 10.71 -7.14
N LEU A 168 -12.03 10.22 -6.51
CA LEU A 168 -12.13 9.25 -5.42
C LEU A 168 -12.93 9.78 -4.24
N SER A 169 -12.66 11.02 -3.81
CA SER A 169 -13.38 11.66 -2.71
C SER A 169 -14.88 11.76 -2.96
N ASN A 170 -15.29 12.09 -4.21
CA ASN A 170 -16.69 12.17 -4.59
C ASN A 170 -17.36 10.77 -4.59
N ILE A 171 -16.73 9.78 -5.18
CA ILE A 171 -17.28 8.42 -5.27
C ILE A 171 -17.38 7.80 -3.87
N PHE A 172 -16.34 7.89 -3.04
CA PHE A 172 -16.37 7.33 -1.70
C PHE A 172 -17.38 8.03 -0.78
N ARG A 173 -17.63 9.33 -0.98
CA ARG A 173 -18.72 10.03 -0.31
C ARG A 173 -20.09 9.47 -0.69
N ASN A 174 -20.31 9.14 -1.98
CA ASN A 174 -21.54 8.49 -2.43
C ASN A 174 -21.68 7.09 -1.84
N LEU A 175 -20.58 6.34 -1.73
CA LEU A 175 -20.53 5.04 -1.10
C LEU A 175 -20.73 5.08 0.43
N ARG A 176 -20.73 6.29 1.02
CA ARG A 176 -20.76 6.52 2.49
C ARG A 176 -19.57 5.89 3.20
N SER A 177 -18.45 5.88 2.55
CA SER A 177 -17.16 5.43 3.06
C SER A 177 -16.15 6.59 3.00
N ARG A 178 -15.04 6.44 3.69
CA ARG A 178 -13.97 7.43 3.70
C ARG A 178 -12.79 6.91 2.91
N ILE A 179 -12.10 7.84 2.27
CA ILE A 179 -10.83 7.59 1.62
C ILE A 179 -9.91 8.77 1.91
N TYR A 180 -8.64 8.49 2.14
CA TYR A 180 -7.63 9.52 2.35
C TYR A 180 -6.31 9.11 1.69
N LYS A 181 -5.60 10.10 1.23
CA LYS A 181 -4.29 9.97 0.61
C LYS A 181 -3.25 9.65 1.67
N MET A 182 -2.41 8.66 1.42
CA MET A 182 -1.29 8.34 2.30
C MET A 182 -0.13 9.31 2.08
N SER A 183 0.47 9.75 3.19
CA SER A 183 1.75 10.46 3.17
C SER A 183 2.90 9.51 2.83
N ALA A 184 4.07 10.07 2.50
CA ALA A 184 5.25 9.26 2.27
C ALA A 184 5.65 8.45 3.51
N GLU A 185 5.55 9.06 4.69
CA GLU A 185 5.87 8.41 5.97
C GLU A 185 4.96 7.21 6.23
N GLU A 186 3.64 7.37 6.07
CA GLU A 186 2.67 6.28 6.23
C GLU A 186 2.94 5.14 5.25
N ARG A 187 3.29 5.46 3.99
CA ARG A 187 3.63 4.45 2.99
C ARG A 187 4.92 3.71 3.33
N MET A 188 5.93 4.40 3.86
CA MET A 188 7.19 3.78 4.29
C MET A 188 7.00 2.89 5.50
N VAL A 189 6.23 3.32 6.50
CA VAL A 189 5.85 2.49 7.65
C VAL A 189 5.12 1.22 7.20
N LEU A 190 4.19 1.35 6.26
CA LEU A 190 3.48 0.21 5.69
C LEU A 190 4.43 -0.78 4.99
N LEU A 191 5.35 -0.28 4.15
CA LEU A 191 6.35 -1.11 3.47
C LEU A 191 7.27 -1.80 4.46
N SER A 192 7.75 -1.07 5.48
CA SER A 192 8.59 -1.63 6.54
C SER A 192 7.88 -2.77 7.27
N ARG A 193 6.62 -2.59 7.66
CA ARG A 193 5.80 -3.63 8.30
C ARG A 193 5.59 -4.86 7.41
N MET A 194 5.41 -4.65 6.11
CA MET A 194 5.25 -5.76 5.14
C MET A 194 6.54 -6.55 4.94
N LEU A 195 7.70 -5.87 4.99
CA LEU A 195 9.01 -6.47 4.72
C LEU A 195 9.68 -7.03 5.97
N ARG A 196 9.40 -6.45 7.12
CA ARG A 196 9.96 -6.82 8.43
C ARG A 196 8.89 -7.36 9.37
N ALA A 197 8.18 -8.38 8.93
CA ALA A 197 7.12 -8.98 9.75
C ALA A 197 7.68 -9.48 11.10
N GLY A 198 7.20 -8.89 12.20
CA GLY A 198 7.59 -9.24 13.57
C GLY A 198 8.71 -8.40 14.18
N GLU A 199 9.28 -7.43 13.46
CA GLU A 199 10.20 -6.45 14.01
C GLU A 199 9.48 -5.13 14.36
N GLU A 200 9.97 -4.42 15.38
CA GLU A 200 9.50 -3.06 15.68
C GLU A 200 9.77 -2.15 14.47
N CYS A 201 8.70 -1.55 13.97
CA CYS A 201 8.82 -0.58 12.89
C CYS A 201 9.22 0.77 13.49
N LEU A 202 10.49 1.12 13.37
CA LEU A 202 10.93 2.47 13.72
C LEU A 202 10.36 3.46 12.68
N PRO A 203 9.76 4.58 13.13
CA PRO A 203 9.33 5.62 12.20
C PRO A 203 10.57 6.10 11.41
N PRO A 204 10.45 6.26 10.10
CA PRO A 204 11.57 6.73 9.29
C PRO A 204 12.01 8.11 9.78
N ALA A 205 13.30 8.26 10.01
CA ALA A 205 13.88 9.58 10.20
C ALA A 205 13.57 10.42 8.95
N ARG A 206 13.32 11.72 9.12
CA ARG A 206 12.89 12.69 8.10
C ARG A 206 13.27 12.29 6.67
N ILE A 207 12.25 12.11 5.83
CA ILE A 207 12.43 11.88 4.39
C ILE A 207 12.83 13.22 3.78
N SER A 208 14.07 13.31 3.30
CA SER A 208 14.46 14.41 2.42
C SER A 208 14.05 14.05 0.99
N PRO A 209 13.33 14.92 0.26
CA PRO A 209 12.85 14.61 -1.10
C PRO A 209 13.97 14.25 -2.08
N ASP A 210 15.19 14.69 -1.80
CA ASP A 210 16.37 14.43 -2.65
C ASP A 210 17.23 13.24 -2.18
N ASP A 211 16.85 12.59 -1.08
CA ASP A 211 17.67 11.54 -0.49
C ASP A 211 17.18 10.14 -0.94
N SER A 212 18.01 9.47 -1.74
CA SER A 212 17.83 8.04 -2.04
C SER A 212 18.14 7.15 -0.82
N GLY A 213 18.60 7.73 0.26
CA GLY A 213 18.97 7.04 1.51
C GLY A 213 17.79 6.45 2.30
N TRP A 214 16.56 6.87 2.02
CA TRP A 214 15.36 6.33 2.65
C TRP A 214 15.23 4.80 2.53
N LYS A 215 15.72 4.22 1.43
CA LYS A 215 15.78 2.76 1.24
C LYS A 215 16.65 2.03 2.28
N ASN A 216 17.51 2.76 3.01
CA ASN A 216 18.31 2.19 4.09
C ASN A 216 17.54 2.08 5.41
N GLN A 217 16.36 2.71 5.48
CA GLN A 217 15.55 2.80 6.69
C GLN A 217 14.40 1.80 6.70
N ILE A 218 14.13 1.14 5.56
CA ILE A 218 13.12 0.09 5.41
C ILE A 218 13.68 -1.29 5.69
#